data_180b151761793073cccd6e3ba6fabf10
#
_entry.id   180b151761793073cccd6e3ba6fabf10
#
_cell.length_a   1.000
_cell.length_b   1.000
_cell.length_c   1.000
_cell.angle_alpha   90.00
_cell.angle_beta   90.00
_cell.angle_gamma   90.00
#
_symmetry.space_group_name_H-M   'P 1'
#
loop_
_entity.id
_entity.type
_entity.pdbx_description
1 polymer ?
#
loop_
_entity_poly.entity_id
_entity_poly.type
_entity_poly.pdbx_seq_one_letter_code
_entity_poly.pdbx_strand_id
1 'polypeptide(L)'
;MAKLEVIEGIGPVYAEKLRAAGVGSVEALLRAGATPEGRRELAEKTGIGDELIMDWVNRADLMRIRGVGEEYSDLLEKAGVDTVVELAQRNPDNLYEKLLGVNEEKRLVRRVPSRKMVAEWVEQAKGLPRVISY
;
A
#
# COMPACT_ATOMS: atom_id res chain seq x y z
N MET A 1 -5.99 -2.07 -14.91
CA MET A 1 -6.26 -1.41 -13.62
C MET A 1 -6.50 -2.44 -12.54
N ALA A 2 -5.92 -2.23 -11.37
CA ALA A 2 -6.06 -3.18 -10.27
C ALA A 2 -7.38 -2.97 -9.54
N LYS A 3 -8.02 -4.08 -9.18
CA LYS A 3 -9.29 -4.05 -8.42
C LYS A 3 -9.03 -3.62 -6.99
N LEU A 4 -9.98 -2.88 -6.42
CA LEU A 4 -9.89 -2.42 -5.02
C LEU A 4 -9.65 -3.57 -4.04
N GLU A 5 -10.25 -4.71 -4.30
CA GLU A 5 -10.19 -5.87 -3.41
C GLU A 5 -8.79 -6.48 -3.28
N VAL A 6 -7.82 -6.09 -4.13
CA VAL A 6 -6.44 -6.52 -3.95
C VAL A 6 -5.74 -5.80 -2.81
N ILE A 7 -6.36 -4.77 -2.24
CA ILE A 7 -5.84 -4.12 -1.04
C ILE A 7 -6.36 -4.89 0.17
N GLU A 8 -5.43 -5.33 1.02
CA GLU A 8 -5.81 -6.03 2.26
C GLU A 8 -6.71 -5.13 3.10
N GLY A 9 -7.83 -5.65 3.52
CA GLY A 9 -8.82 -4.91 4.30
C GLY A 9 -9.98 -4.36 3.49
N ILE A 10 -9.89 -4.34 2.16
CA ILE A 10 -11.01 -3.92 1.32
C ILE A 10 -11.76 -5.17 0.86
N GLY A 11 -12.86 -5.47 1.54
CA GLY A 11 -13.79 -6.50 1.12
C GLY A 11 -14.89 -5.93 0.24
N PRO A 12 -15.89 -6.76 -0.11
CA PRO A 12 -16.96 -6.34 -1.03
C PRO A 12 -17.74 -5.11 -0.58
N VAL A 13 -18.00 -4.98 0.71
CA VAL A 13 -18.79 -3.86 1.25
C VAL A 13 -18.05 -2.54 1.08
N TYR A 14 -16.77 -2.51 1.47
CA TYR A 14 -15.95 -1.30 1.33
C TYR A 14 -15.70 -0.97 -0.13
N ALA A 15 -15.45 -1.99 -0.95
CA ALA A 15 -15.24 -1.76 -2.38
C ALA A 15 -16.46 -1.12 -3.03
N GLU A 16 -17.67 -1.57 -2.65
CA GLU A 16 -18.91 -1.00 -3.17
C GLU A 16 -19.08 0.46 -2.75
N LYS A 17 -18.78 0.76 -1.48
CA LYS A 17 -18.86 2.14 -0.98
C LYS A 17 -17.90 3.06 -1.74
N LEU A 18 -16.69 2.59 -2.00
CA LEU A 18 -15.71 3.36 -2.75
C LEU A 18 -16.16 3.58 -4.19
N ARG A 19 -16.69 2.54 -4.84
CA ARG A 19 -17.21 2.66 -6.21
C ARG A 19 -18.36 3.64 -6.28
N ALA A 20 -19.25 3.63 -5.30
CA ALA A 20 -20.37 4.58 -5.23
C ALA A 20 -19.88 6.03 -5.08
N ALA A 21 -18.69 6.22 -4.53
CA ALA A 21 -18.06 7.54 -4.39
C ALA A 21 -17.19 7.90 -5.60
N GLY A 22 -17.22 7.09 -6.66
CA GLY A 22 -16.46 7.34 -7.88
C GLY A 22 -15.04 6.78 -7.90
N VAL A 23 -14.70 5.93 -6.92
CA VAL A 23 -13.37 5.34 -6.81
C VAL A 23 -13.46 3.86 -7.15
N GLY A 24 -13.04 3.49 -8.37
CA GLY A 24 -13.25 2.15 -8.90
C GLY A 24 -12.02 1.27 -9.03
N SER A 25 -10.85 1.75 -8.64
CA SER A 25 -9.60 0.99 -8.78
C SER A 25 -8.58 1.44 -7.75
N VAL A 26 -7.50 0.65 -7.60
CA VAL A 26 -6.38 1.01 -6.73
C VAL A 26 -5.78 2.35 -7.18
N GLU A 27 -5.60 2.52 -8.49
CA GLU A 27 -5.04 3.76 -9.04
C GLU A 27 -5.95 4.97 -8.76
N ALA A 28 -7.27 4.78 -8.89
CA ALA A 28 -8.22 5.85 -8.59
C ALA A 28 -8.21 6.20 -7.10
N LEU A 29 -8.07 5.19 -6.23
CA LEU A 29 -7.99 5.40 -4.78
C LEU A 29 -6.76 6.23 -4.43
N LEU A 30 -5.61 5.91 -5.01
CA LEU A 30 -4.39 6.66 -4.77
C LEU A 30 -4.54 8.12 -5.20
N ARG A 31 -5.13 8.36 -6.37
CA ARG A 31 -5.36 9.73 -6.85
C ARG A 31 -6.32 10.49 -5.93
N ALA A 32 -7.42 9.86 -5.56
CA ALA A 32 -8.44 10.51 -4.73
C ALA A 32 -7.93 10.80 -3.32
N GLY A 33 -7.10 9.90 -2.79
CA GLY A 33 -6.59 10.00 -1.42
C GLY A 33 -5.19 10.58 -1.30
N ALA A 34 -4.64 11.15 -2.37
CA ALA A 34 -3.27 11.67 -2.37
C ALA A 34 -3.08 12.85 -1.41
N THR A 35 -4.10 13.64 -1.17
CA THR A 35 -4.04 14.83 -0.30
C THR A 35 -4.92 14.65 0.93
N PRO A 36 -4.64 15.42 2.01
CA PRO A 36 -5.51 15.41 3.19
C PRO A 36 -6.97 15.77 2.85
N GLU A 37 -7.17 16.73 1.97
CA GLU A 37 -8.51 17.17 1.56
C GLU A 37 -9.23 16.05 0.83
N GLY A 38 -8.53 15.35 -0.07
CA GLY A 38 -9.11 14.22 -0.80
C GLY A 38 -9.51 13.08 0.12
N ARG A 39 -8.69 12.77 1.10
CA ARG A 39 -8.99 11.72 2.08
C ARG A 39 -10.20 12.09 2.94
N ARG A 40 -10.29 13.35 3.37
CA ARG A 40 -11.42 13.83 4.15
C ARG A 40 -12.71 13.74 3.33
N GLU A 41 -12.64 14.14 2.08
CA GLU A 41 -13.78 14.06 1.17
C GLU A 41 -14.26 12.62 0.98
N LEU A 42 -13.33 11.68 0.81
CA LEU A 42 -13.66 10.26 0.73
C LEU A 42 -14.33 9.75 2.00
N ALA A 43 -13.81 10.13 3.16
CA ALA A 43 -14.40 9.74 4.44
C ALA A 43 -15.83 10.23 4.57
N GLU A 44 -16.10 11.47 4.16
CA GLU A 44 -17.44 12.05 4.21
C GLU A 44 -18.40 11.33 3.25
N LYS A 45 -17.95 11.09 2.03
CA LYS A 45 -18.80 10.45 1.01
C LYS A 45 -19.11 8.99 1.30
N THR A 46 -18.18 8.29 1.88
CA THR A 46 -18.30 6.83 2.09
C THR A 46 -18.73 6.45 3.50
N GLY A 47 -18.53 7.33 4.47
CA GLY A 47 -18.72 6.99 5.87
C GLY A 47 -17.63 6.11 6.45
N ILE A 48 -16.56 5.90 5.70
CA ILE A 48 -15.43 5.07 6.13
C ILE A 48 -14.47 5.94 6.96
N GLY A 49 -13.93 5.39 8.03
CA GLY A 49 -13.03 6.15 8.91
C GLY A 49 -11.73 6.57 8.23
N ASP A 50 -11.21 7.71 8.66
CA ASP A 50 -9.98 8.28 8.10
C ASP A 50 -8.78 7.34 8.19
N GLU A 51 -8.68 6.59 9.28
CA GLU A 51 -7.55 5.68 9.49
C GLU A 51 -7.52 4.54 8.46
N LEU A 52 -8.70 4.00 8.14
CA LEU A 52 -8.79 2.95 7.13
C LEU A 52 -8.45 3.50 5.75
N ILE A 53 -8.95 4.68 5.43
CA ILE A 53 -8.67 5.32 4.14
C ILE A 53 -7.17 5.56 3.99
N MET A 54 -6.52 6.10 5.03
CA MET A 54 -5.09 6.35 5.00
C MET A 54 -4.30 5.06 4.80
N ASP A 55 -4.67 4.01 5.53
CA ASP A 55 -4.03 2.70 5.40
C ASP A 55 -4.12 2.17 3.97
N TRP A 56 -5.30 2.23 3.37
CA TRP A 56 -5.52 1.75 2.01
C TRP A 56 -4.78 2.59 0.97
N VAL A 57 -4.74 3.91 1.15
CA VAL A 57 -4.01 4.80 0.25
C VAL A 57 -2.51 4.52 0.33
N ASN A 58 -1.99 4.27 1.52
CA ASN A 58 -0.58 3.86 1.69
C ASN A 58 -0.28 2.57 0.95
N ARG A 59 -1.16 1.56 1.06
CA ARG A 59 -0.98 0.29 0.36
C ARG A 59 -1.06 0.48 -1.15
N ALA A 60 -1.96 1.33 -1.62
CA ALA A 60 -2.07 1.66 -3.03
C ALA A 60 -0.77 2.30 -3.55
N ASP A 61 -0.15 3.14 -2.73
CA ASP A 61 1.13 3.76 -3.08
C ASP A 61 2.24 2.71 -3.23
N LEU A 62 2.33 1.77 -2.29
CA LEU A 62 3.32 0.68 -2.37
C LEU A 62 3.11 -0.19 -3.61
N MET A 63 1.88 -0.34 -4.06
CA MET A 63 1.58 -1.14 -5.26
C MET A 63 2.05 -0.48 -6.56
N ARG A 64 2.58 0.74 -6.52
CA ARG A 64 3.25 1.35 -7.67
C ARG A 64 4.55 0.63 -8.00
N ILE A 65 5.11 -0.09 -7.04
CA ILE A 65 6.32 -0.89 -7.23
C ILE A 65 5.97 -2.18 -7.96
N ARG A 66 6.63 -2.45 -9.05
CA ARG A 66 6.43 -3.71 -9.79
C ARG A 66 6.85 -4.88 -8.92
N GLY A 67 5.99 -5.86 -8.79
CA GLY A 67 6.21 -7.02 -7.95
C GLY A 67 5.59 -6.90 -6.56
N VAL A 68 5.05 -5.75 -6.20
CA VAL A 68 4.37 -5.55 -4.91
C VAL A 68 2.86 -5.50 -5.14
N GLY A 69 2.19 -6.56 -4.72
CA GLY A 69 0.73 -6.67 -4.78
C GLY A 69 0.14 -6.76 -3.39
N GLU A 70 -0.99 -7.48 -3.28
CA GLU A 70 -1.74 -7.61 -2.03
C GLU A 70 -0.88 -8.12 -0.86
N GLU A 71 -0.22 -9.26 -1.04
CA GLU A 71 0.54 -9.88 0.04
C GLU A 71 1.77 -9.07 0.42
N TYR A 72 2.53 -8.61 -0.57
CA TYR A 72 3.78 -7.90 -0.28
C TYR A 72 3.55 -6.48 0.23
N SER A 73 2.49 -5.79 -0.22
CA SER A 73 2.18 -4.48 0.35
C SER A 73 1.77 -4.61 1.83
N ASP A 74 1.04 -5.67 2.16
CA ASP A 74 0.67 -5.97 3.54
C ASP A 74 1.91 -6.28 4.39
N LEU A 75 2.81 -7.12 3.87
CA LEU A 75 4.05 -7.47 4.56
C LEU A 75 4.93 -6.24 4.81
N LEU A 76 5.09 -5.39 3.79
CA LEU A 76 5.87 -4.15 3.91
C LEU A 76 5.29 -3.23 4.98
N GLU A 77 3.96 -3.05 4.96
CA GLU A 77 3.29 -2.21 5.94
C GLU A 77 3.51 -2.74 7.37
N LYS A 78 3.40 -4.04 7.57
CA LYS A 78 3.63 -4.66 8.89
C LYS A 78 5.09 -4.55 9.33
N ALA A 79 6.00 -4.38 8.38
CA ALA A 79 7.42 -4.18 8.67
C ALA A 79 7.77 -2.69 8.88
N GLY A 80 6.77 -1.81 8.85
CA GLY A 80 6.98 -0.38 9.10
C GLY A 80 7.22 0.45 7.85
N VAL A 81 6.99 -0.10 6.66
CA VAL A 81 7.14 0.63 5.39
C VAL A 81 5.76 0.94 4.84
N ASP A 82 5.35 2.20 4.91
CA ASP A 82 3.99 2.60 4.52
C ASP A 82 3.89 3.09 3.08
N THR A 83 4.93 3.74 2.56
CA THR A 83 4.87 4.40 1.26
C THR A 83 6.14 4.14 0.44
N VAL A 84 6.06 4.51 -0.84
CA VAL A 84 7.21 4.44 -1.74
C VAL A 84 8.37 5.31 -1.23
N VAL A 85 8.07 6.48 -0.66
CA VAL A 85 9.10 7.37 -0.11
C VAL A 85 9.87 6.70 1.02
N GLU A 86 9.17 6.03 1.93
CA GLU A 86 9.81 5.29 3.02
C GLU A 86 10.62 4.11 2.51
N LEU A 87 10.08 3.40 1.53
CA LEU A 87 10.78 2.26 0.93
C LEU A 87 12.11 2.70 0.33
N ALA A 88 12.13 3.85 -0.35
CA ALA A 88 13.34 4.40 -0.98
C ALA A 88 14.46 4.67 0.03
N GLN A 89 14.11 4.89 1.29
CA GLN A 89 15.06 5.23 2.36
C GLN A 89 15.61 4.01 3.10
N ARG A 90 15.10 2.82 2.81
CA ARG A 90 15.47 1.62 3.56
C ARG A 90 16.74 0.98 2.99
N ASN A 91 17.54 0.43 3.89
CA ASN A 91 18.65 -0.42 3.49
C ASN A 91 18.07 -1.77 3.03
N PRO A 92 18.35 -2.22 1.80
CA PRO A 92 17.74 -3.45 1.29
C PRO A 92 18.00 -4.69 2.12
N ASP A 93 19.22 -4.87 2.61
CA ASP A 93 19.56 -6.06 3.40
C ASP A 93 18.84 -6.05 4.75
N ASN A 94 18.82 -4.90 5.41
CA ASN A 94 18.13 -4.77 6.69
C ASN A 94 16.63 -4.95 6.52
N LEU A 95 16.08 -4.40 5.44
CA LEU A 95 14.65 -4.58 5.15
C LEU A 95 14.33 -6.05 4.88
N TYR A 96 15.16 -6.73 4.08
CA TYR A 96 14.97 -8.14 3.81
C TYR A 96 14.89 -8.96 5.10
N GLU A 97 15.85 -8.75 6.02
CA GLU A 97 15.85 -9.45 7.30
C GLU A 97 14.61 -9.13 8.13
N LYS A 98 14.18 -7.87 8.13
CA LYS A 98 12.96 -7.45 8.83
C LYS A 98 11.74 -8.16 8.27
N LEU A 99 11.62 -8.24 6.93
CA LEU A 99 10.50 -8.91 6.28
C LEU A 99 10.44 -10.40 6.63
N LEU A 100 11.59 -11.07 6.65
CA LEU A 100 11.65 -12.47 7.06
C LEU A 100 11.15 -12.64 8.49
N GLY A 101 11.61 -11.79 9.40
CA GLY A 101 11.21 -11.85 10.80
C GLY A 101 9.71 -11.60 10.99
N VAL A 102 9.17 -10.61 10.31
CA VAL A 102 7.74 -10.31 10.38
C VAL A 102 6.91 -11.47 9.85
N ASN A 103 7.32 -12.06 8.73
CA ASN A 103 6.55 -13.16 8.16
C ASN A 103 6.68 -14.44 8.98
N GLU A 104 7.81 -14.67 9.61
CA GLU A 104 7.98 -15.81 10.51
C GLU A 104 6.98 -15.74 11.67
N GLU A 105 6.77 -14.54 12.20
CA GLU A 105 5.85 -14.31 13.30
C GLU A 105 4.38 -14.27 12.85
N LYS A 106 4.07 -13.54 11.79
CA LYS A 106 2.69 -13.24 11.39
C LYS A 106 2.15 -14.07 10.24
N ARG A 107 3.03 -14.70 9.47
CA ARG A 107 2.67 -15.56 8.33
C ARG A 107 1.71 -14.88 7.34
N LEU A 108 2.08 -13.68 6.93
CA LEU A 108 1.26 -12.86 6.04
C LEU A 108 1.34 -13.25 4.58
N VAL A 109 2.47 -13.83 4.17
CA VAL A 109 2.68 -14.22 2.77
C VAL A 109 3.08 -15.69 2.71
N ARG A 110 2.66 -16.35 1.62
CA ARG A 110 3.01 -17.76 1.40
C ARG A 110 4.45 -17.93 0.95
N ARG A 111 4.98 -16.95 0.24
CA ARG A 111 6.32 -16.99 -0.30
C ARG A 111 7.03 -15.69 0.04
N VAL A 112 8.04 -15.79 0.91
CA VAL A 112 8.81 -14.61 1.28
C VAL A 112 9.56 -14.07 0.06
N PRO A 113 9.72 -12.75 -0.04
CA PRO A 113 10.46 -12.19 -1.18
C PRO A 113 11.93 -12.56 -1.06
N SER A 114 12.61 -12.67 -2.20
CA SER A 114 14.05 -12.91 -2.21
C SER A 114 14.79 -11.60 -1.88
N ARG A 115 16.05 -11.73 -1.47
CA ARG A 115 16.90 -10.58 -1.22
C ARG A 115 17.00 -9.68 -2.47
N LYS A 116 17.11 -10.30 -3.64
CA LYS A 116 17.16 -9.57 -4.90
C LYS A 116 15.89 -8.79 -5.18
N MET A 117 14.73 -9.39 -4.91
CA MET A 117 13.45 -8.71 -5.08
C MET A 117 13.35 -7.47 -4.21
N VAL A 118 13.73 -7.60 -2.94
CA VAL A 118 13.69 -6.47 -2.01
C VAL A 118 14.61 -5.34 -2.48
N ALA A 119 15.82 -5.69 -2.93
CA ALA A 119 16.75 -4.70 -3.46
C ALA A 119 16.18 -3.97 -4.68
N GLU A 120 15.53 -4.70 -5.57
CA GLU A 120 14.88 -4.11 -6.75
C GLU A 120 13.73 -3.18 -6.36
N TRP A 121 12.95 -3.54 -5.35
CA TRP A 121 11.88 -2.68 -4.86
C TRP A 121 12.43 -1.34 -4.35
N VAL A 122 13.48 -1.40 -3.55
CA VAL A 122 14.10 -0.18 -3.01
C VAL A 122 14.64 0.69 -4.14
N GLU A 123 15.28 0.07 -5.14
CA GLU A 123 15.82 0.78 -6.28
C GLU A 123 14.71 1.43 -7.13
N GLN A 124 13.62 0.72 -7.37
CA GLN A 124 12.46 1.29 -8.07
C GLN A 124 11.92 2.49 -7.32
N ALA A 125 11.80 2.36 -5.98
CA ALA A 125 11.24 3.42 -5.16
C ALA A 125 12.04 4.71 -5.26
N LYS A 126 13.36 4.62 -5.38
CA LYS A 126 14.22 5.79 -5.53
C LYS A 126 13.92 6.59 -6.80
N GLY A 127 13.42 5.93 -7.84
CA GLY A 127 13.10 6.57 -9.12
C GLY A 127 11.67 7.08 -9.23
N LEU A 128 10.84 6.87 -8.21
CA LEU A 128 9.43 7.26 -8.26
C LEU A 128 9.17 8.56 -7.48
N PRO A 129 8.33 9.45 -8.02
CA PRO A 129 7.99 10.68 -7.30
C PRO A 129 7.03 10.41 -6.13
N ARG A 130 7.06 11.29 -5.16
CA ARG A 130 6.08 11.28 -4.06
C ARG A 130 4.69 11.56 -4.62
N VAL A 131 3.70 10.83 -4.16
CA VAL A 131 2.29 11.05 -4.54
C VAL A 131 1.48 11.51 -3.33
N ILE A 132 1.68 10.89 -2.17
CA ILE A 132 0.88 11.17 -0.98
C ILE A 132 1.47 12.36 -0.21
N SER A 133 0.60 13.33 0.11
CA SER A 133 0.94 14.42 1.02
C SER A 133 0.16 14.26 2.32
N TYR A 134 0.72 14.75 3.40
CA TYR A 134 0.16 14.65 4.73
C TYR A 134 -0.20 16.03 5.27
#